data_8db08978f938fcea96d3104583ff2817
#
_entry.id   8db08978f938fcea96d3104583ff2817
#
_cell.length_a   1.000
_cell.length_b   1.000
_cell.length_c   1.000
_cell.angle_alpha   90.00
_cell.angle_beta   90.00
_cell.angle_gamma   90.00
#
_symmetry.space_group_name_H-M   'P 1'
#
loop_
_entity.id
_entity.type
_entity.pdbx_description
1 polymer ?
#
loop_
_entity_poly.entity_id
_entity_poly.type
_entity_poly.pdbx_seq_one_letter_code
_entity_poly.pdbx_strand_id
1 'polypeptide(L)'
;MFMDIPAIYSVYRGGKVKAAPVNIEGADISFVSDPMPLEYSADELDDRMPLLVADVRGLGKGGLDDRLLTNMKFPGSDVWFMTCIKDVEDVFDCFMGNIAKVLMPYHSVRNGIVMEEVYEVTENCIPVLFVSKGVVLHRNEGATGIGTALSELERIGFREIIVFDTDSTLRSDDWASLHEKSPDLIPFVRSKGATVDGIGFQKVIFDL
;
A
#
# COMPACT_ATOMS: atom_id res chain seq x y z
N MET A 1 -17.92 0.63 12.89
CA MET A 1 -17.91 1.32 11.60
C MET A 1 -16.48 1.27 11.14
N PHE A 2 -16.18 0.56 10.09
CA PHE A 2 -14.83 0.49 9.56
C PHE A 2 -14.59 1.62 8.56
N MET A 3 -13.34 1.99 8.39
CA MET A 3 -12.92 3.05 7.47
C MET A 3 -12.56 2.42 6.12
N ASP A 4 -13.26 2.83 5.09
CA ASP A 4 -12.98 2.48 3.70
C ASP A 4 -11.89 3.41 3.15
N ILE A 5 -10.82 2.86 2.58
CA ILE A 5 -9.71 3.63 2.01
C ILE A 5 -9.62 3.28 0.52
N PRO A 6 -10.04 4.19 -0.37
CA PRO A 6 -9.90 3.97 -1.80
C PRO A 6 -8.44 4.03 -2.24
N ALA A 7 -8.07 3.16 -3.19
CA ALA A 7 -6.73 3.12 -3.77
C ALA A 7 -6.77 3.52 -5.25
N ILE A 8 -5.84 4.39 -5.63
CA ILE A 8 -5.61 4.77 -7.02
C ILE A 8 -4.16 4.46 -7.42
N TYR A 9 -3.99 4.06 -8.67
CA TYR A 9 -2.68 3.74 -9.23
C TYR A 9 -2.25 4.85 -10.17
N SER A 10 -1.13 5.52 -9.83
CA SER A 10 -0.74 6.78 -10.44
C SER A 10 0.65 6.76 -11.03
N VAL A 11 0.90 7.67 -11.98
CA VAL A 11 2.19 7.94 -12.59
C VAL A 11 2.28 9.42 -13.00
N TYR A 12 3.46 10.00 -12.91
CA TYR A 12 3.72 11.31 -13.52
C TYR A 12 4.20 11.15 -14.95
N ARG A 13 3.41 11.63 -15.93
CA ARG A 13 3.72 11.53 -17.34
C ARG A 13 3.18 12.74 -18.12
N GLY A 14 4.06 13.33 -18.96
CA GLY A 14 3.66 14.46 -19.81
C GLY A 14 3.26 15.72 -19.04
N GLY A 15 3.93 16.01 -17.91
CA GLY A 15 3.66 17.20 -17.09
C GLY A 15 2.45 17.10 -16.16
N LYS A 16 1.81 15.93 -16.05
CA LYS A 16 0.59 15.73 -15.23
C LYS A 16 0.65 14.43 -14.45
N VAL A 17 0.01 14.41 -13.29
CA VAL A 17 -0.37 13.17 -12.57
C VAL A 17 -1.49 12.50 -13.34
N LYS A 18 -1.35 11.22 -13.61
CA LYS A 18 -2.28 10.40 -14.34
C LYS A 18 -2.58 9.12 -13.58
N ALA A 19 -3.77 8.58 -13.75
CA ALA A 19 -4.18 7.31 -13.16
C ALA A 19 -4.93 6.43 -14.17
N ALA A 20 -4.90 5.13 -13.94
CA ALA A 20 -5.72 4.13 -14.63
C ALA A 20 -5.82 2.86 -13.78
N PRO A 21 -6.82 2.01 -14.06
CA PRO A 21 -6.85 0.66 -13.52
C PRO A 21 -5.59 -0.13 -13.88
N VAL A 22 -5.19 -1.05 -13.00
CA VAL A 22 -3.99 -1.86 -13.16
C VAL A 22 -4.30 -3.35 -13.23
N ASN A 23 -3.43 -4.06 -13.96
CA ASN A 23 -3.23 -5.48 -13.81
C ASN A 23 -2.11 -5.72 -12.81
N ILE A 24 -2.28 -6.69 -11.91
CA ILE A 24 -1.28 -7.06 -10.91
C ILE A 24 -1.00 -8.56 -11.08
N GLU A 25 0.25 -8.90 -11.33
CA GLU A 25 0.75 -10.26 -11.44
C GLU A 25 1.88 -10.45 -10.43
N GLY A 26 1.55 -11.06 -9.29
CA GLY A 26 2.47 -11.13 -8.18
C GLY A 26 2.82 -9.74 -7.63
N ALA A 27 4.08 -9.33 -7.76
CA ALA A 27 4.55 -8.00 -7.35
C ALA A 27 4.55 -6.97 -8.50
N ASP A 28 4.34 -7.41 -9.73
CA ASP A 28 4.37 -6.54 -10.91
C ASP A 28 3.03 -5.84 -11.10
N ILE A 29 3.07 -4.50 -11.15
CA ILE A 29 1.91 -3.65 -11.38
C ILE A 29 2.06 -2.95 -12.73
N SER A 30 1.06 -3.11 -13.60
CA SER A 30 1.05 -2.48 -14.92
C SER A 30 -0.33 -1.92 -15.25
N PHE A 31 -0.38 -0.81 -15.97
CA PHE A 31 -1.65 -0.21 -16.39
C PHE A 31 -2.37 -1.08 -17.44
N VAL A 32 -3.67 -1.26 -17.27
CA VAL A 32 -4.54 -1.95 -18.24
C VAL A 32 -4.79 -1.09 -19.48
N SER A 33 -4.79 0.25 -19.30
CA SER A 33 -5.01 1.23 -20.36
C SER A 33 -4.06 2.41 -20.23
N ASP A 34 -3.98 3.29 -21.24
CA ASP A 34 -3.22 4.53 -21.12
C ASP A 34 -3.76 5.39 -19.96
N PRO A 35 -2.91 5.79 -19.00
CA PRO A 35 -3.34 6.59 -17.88
C PRO A 35 -3.85 7.96 -18.29
N MET A 36 -5.02 8.34 -17.78
CA MET A 36 -5.67 9.63 -18.01
C MET A 36 -5.28 10.64 -16.93
N PRO A 37 -5.28 11.95 -17.24
CA PRO A 37 -5.07 12.97 -16.23
C PRO A 37 -6.06 12.78 -15.09
N LEU A 38 -5.53 12.80 -13.87
CA LEU A 38 -6.33 12.71 -12.67
C LEU A 38 -6.98 14.07 -12.42
N GLU A 39 -8.21 14.23 -12.87
CA GLU A 39 -9.03 15.40 -12.58
C GLU A 39 -9.82 15.11 -11.30
N TYR A 40 -9.33 15.65 -10.18
CA TYR A 40 -10.07 15.61 -8.94
C TYR A 40 -11.04 16.79 -8.91
N SER A 41 -12.33 16.48 -8.88
CA SER A 41 -13.27 17.39 -8.25
C SER A 41 -13.21 17.12 -6.73
N ALA A 42 -12.92 18.13 -5.96
CA ALA A 42 -12.90 18.03 -4.49
C ALA A 42 -14.27 17.56 -3.93
N ASP A 43 -15.29 17.60 -4.74
CA ASP A 43 -16.67 17.22 -4.40
C ASP A 43 -16.92 15.69 -4.44
N GLU A 44 -16.01 14.89 -5.03
CA GLU A 44 -16.19 13.44 -5.19
C GLU A 44 -15.51 12.61 -4.08
N LEU A 45 -14.56 13.21 -3.35
CA LEU A 45 -13.95 12.59 -2.19
C LEU A 45 -14.52 13.24 -0.92
N ASP A 46 -15.00 12.43 0.00
CA ASP A 46 -15.27 12.91 1.35
C ASP A 46 -13.96 13.45 1.93
N ASP A 47 -13.86 14.78 2.15
CA ASP A 47 -12.68 15.54 2.60
C ASP A 47 -12.03 14.99 3.89
N ARG A 48 -12.56 13.93 4.46
CA ARG A 48 -12.10 13.33 5.71
C ARG A 48 -11.57 11.90 5.55
N MET A 49 -11.63 11.34 4.36
CA MET A 49 -11.16 9.95 4.13
C MET A 49 -9.74 9.95 3.62
N PRO A 50 -8.88 9.08 4.17
CA PRO A 50 -7.57 8.86 3.58
C PRO A 50 -7.71 8.27 2.17
N LEU A 51 -6.77 8.64 1.30
CA LEU A 51 -6.67 8.14 -0.06
C LEU A 51 -5.33 7.44 -0.24
N LEU A 52 -5.35 6.19 -0.67
CA LEU A 52 -4.12 5.51 -1.06
C LEU A 52 -3.76 5.88 -2.51
N VAL A 53 -2.53 6.37 -2.69
CA VAL A 53 -1.94 6.63 -4.01
C VAL A 53 -0.76 5.70 -4.21
N ALA A 54 -0.86 4.79 -5.17
CA ALA A 54 0.22 3.87 -5.52
C ALA A 54 1.07 4.44 -6.66
N ASP A 55 2.37 4.57 -6.43
CA ASP A 55 3.37 4.97 -7.42
C ASP A 55 3.74 3.77 -8.32
N VAL A 56 3.01 3.58 -9.41
CA VAL A 56 3.23 2.44 -10.32
C VAL A 56 4.65 2.43 -10.90
N ARG A 57 5.23 3.60 -11.16
CA ARG A 57 6.59 3.70 -11.69
C ARG A 57 7.64 3.38 -10.64
N GLY A 58 7.48 3.92 -9.44
CA GLY A 58 8.39 3.66 -8.32
C GLY A 58 8.39 2.20 -7.91
N LEU A 59 7.21 1.59 -7.83
CA LEU A 59 7.05 0.17 -7.54
C LEU A 59 7.72 -0.71 -8.61
N GLY A 60 7.54 -0.41 -9.89
CA GLY A 60 8.12 -1.19 -10.99
C GLY A 60 9.63 -0.96 -11.19
N LYS A 61 10.15 0.22 -10.89
CA LYS A 61 11.58 0.56 -11.08
C LYS A 61 12.43 0.42 -9.82
N GLY A 62 11.82 0.21 -8.69
CA GLY A 62 12.50 0.05 -7.41
C GLY A 62 13.06 1.35 -6.85
N GLY A 63 12.27 2.43 -6.82
CA GLY A 63 12.62 3.69 -6.19
C GLY A 63 11.55 4.76 -6.35
N LEU A 64 11.49 5.68 -5.42
CA LEU A 64 10.56 6.81 -5.36
C LEU A 64 10.52 7.60 -6.69
N ASP A 65 9.32 7.93 -7.19
CA ASP A 65 9.15 8.89 -8.29
C ASP A 65 8.93 10.31 -7.73
N ASP A 66 10.02 11.06 -7.54
CA ASP A 66 10.01 12.44 -7.01
C ASP A 66 9.09 13.36 -7.81
N ARG A 67 8.92 13.10 -9.12
CA ARG A 67 8.04 13.91 -9.96
C ARG A 67 6.58 13.66 -9.64
N LEU A 68 6.22 12.42 -9.38
CA LEU A 68 4.87 12.09 -8.91
C LEU A 68 4.63 12.75 -7.55
N LEU A 69 5.52 12.54 -6.60
CA LEU A 69 5.44 13.09 -5.25
C LEU A 69 5.27 14.62 -5.26
N THR A 70 6.12 15.34 -5.99
CA THR A 70 6.08 16.80 -6.05
C THR A 70 4.82 17.37 -6.71
N ASN A 71 4.23 16.63 -7.66
CA ASN A 71 3.08 17.11 -8.43
C ASN A 71 1.73 16.55 -7.97
N MET A 72 1.71 15.64 -7.01
CA MET A 72 0.47 15.20 -6.37
C MET A 72 -0.13 16.34 -5.54
N LYS A 73 -1.42 16.58 -5.73
CA LYS A 73 -2.19 17.55 -4.93
C LYS A 73 -3.57 16.98 -4.69
N PHE A 74 -3.82 16.60 -3.46
CA PHE A 74 -5.11 16.11 -2.99
C PHE A 74 -5.55 16.96 -1.80
N PRO A 75 -6.09 18.18 -2.07
CA PRO A 75 -6.49 19.10 -1.00
C PRO A 75 -7.57 18.45 -0.13
N GLY A 76 -7.37 18.47 1.17
CA GLY A 76 -8.34 17.97 2.16
C GLY A 76 -8.23 16.49 2.49
N SER A 77 -7.50 15.69 1.71
CA SER A 77 -7.34 14.25 1.95
C SER A 77 -6.01 13.91 2.62
N ASP A 78 -6.03 13.00 3.57
CA ASP A 78 -4.83 12.37 4.11
C ASP A 78 -4.28 11.37 3.08
N VAL A 79 -3.18 11.71 2.43
CA VAL A 79 -2.58 10.84 1.41
C VAL A 79 -1.75 9.75 2.06
N TRP A 80 -2.08 8.49 1.75
CA TRP A 80 -1.28 7.31 2.02
C TRP A 80 -0.56 6.94 0.74
N PHE A 81 0.77 7.02 0.73
CA PHE A 81 1.55 6.88 -0.48
C PHE A 81 2.31 5.57 -0.52
N MET A 82 1.98 4.70 -1.48
CA MET A 82 2.64 3.40 -1.67
C MET A 82 3.70 3.51 -2.76
N THR A 83 4.97 3.36 -2.37
CA THR A 83 6.11 3.40 -3.28
C THR A 83 7.24 2.50 -2.79
N CYS A 84 8.28 2.32 -3.59
CA CYS A 84 9.48 1.59 -3.20
C CYS A 84 10.40 2.49 -2.39
N ILE A 85 10.64 2.14 -1.14
CA ILE A 85 11.54 2.82 -0.20
C ILE A 85 12.89 2.09 -0.18
N LYS A 86 13.98 2.80 -0.40
CA LYS A 86 15.34 2.26 -0.39
C LYS A 86 16.04 2.50 0.94
N ASP A 87 15.76 3.63 1.56
CA ASP A 87 16.38 4.10 2.80
C ASP A 87 15.44 5.10 3.52
N VAL A 88 15.90 5.58 4.67
CA VAL A 88 15.17 6.53 5.51
C VAL A 88 15.01 7.90 4.82
N GLU A 89 15.91 8.28 3.91
CA GLU A 89 15.86 9.57 3.20
C GLU A 89 14.65 9.61 2.28
N ASP A 90 14.34 8.51 1.56
CA ASP A 90 13.11 8.39 0.75
C ASP A 90 11.84 8.63 1.60
N VAL A 91 11.84 8.19 2.87
CA VAL A 91 10.72 8.39 3.80
C VAL A 91 10.57 9.86 4.16
N PHE A 92 11.67 10.55 4.46
CA PHE A 92 11.63 12.00 4.74
C PHE A 92 11.17 12.80 3.53
N ASP A 93 11.60 12.44 2.32
CA ASP A 93 11.17 13.08 1.09
C ASP A 93 9.65 12.94 0.89
N CYS A 94 9.07 11.78 1.20
CA CYS A 94 7.62 11.58 1.21
C CYS A 94 6.92 12.54 2.17
N PHE A 95 7.38 12.65 3.43
CA PHE A 95 6.77 13.56 4.41
C PHE A 95 6.94 15.03 4.03
N MET A 96 8.06 15.41 3.42
CA MET A 96 8.24 16.75 2.85
C MET A 96 7.25 17.02 1.70
N GLY A 97 6.81 15.98 0.99
CA GLY A 97 5.73 16.01 -0.01
C GLY A 97 4.32 16.06 0.56
N ASN A 98 4.15 16.25 1.88
CA ASN A 98 2.86 16.29 2.58
C ASN A 98 2.10 14.96 2.54
N ILE A 99 2.82 13.85 2.62
CA ILE A 99 2.26 12.51 2.75
C ILE A 99 1.96 12.22 4.23
N ALA A 100 0.76 11.74 4.51
CA ALA A 100 0.34 11.41 5.87
C ALA A 100 0.90 10.06 6.35
N LYS A 101 0.92 9.05 5.46
CA LYS A 101 1.50 7.73 5.73
C LYS A 101 2.25 7.21 4.50
N VAL A 102 3.41 6.61 4.74
CA VAL A 102 4.23 5.95 3.72
C VAL A 102 3.98 4.45 3.77
N LEU A 103 3.58 3.86 2.66
CA LEU A 103 3.32 2.45 2.54
C LEU A 103 4.48 1.77 1.83
N MET A 104 5.14 0.84 2.54
CA MET A 104 6.37 0.19 2.10
C MET A 104 6.11 -1.25 1.69
N PRO A 105 6.08 -1.59 0.39
CA PRO A 105 5.98 -2.98 -0.05
C PRO A 105 7.17 -3.81 0.44
N TYR A 106 6.90 -4.84 1.23
CA TYR A 106 7.90 -5.69 1.86
C TYR A 106 8.87 -6.32 0.85
N HIS A 107 8.35 -6.72 -0.32
CA HIS A 107 9.17 -7.29 -1.40
C HIS A 107 10.13 -6.27 -2.05
N SER A 108 9.89 -4.95 -1.91
CA SER A 108 10.72 -3.90 -2.48
C SER A 108 11.89 -3.51 -1.59
N VAL A 109 11.81 -3.80 -0.30
CA VAL A 109 12.85 -3.49 0.67
C VAL A 109 14.01 -4.48 0.53
N ARG A 110 15.22 -3.96 0.40
CA ARG A 110 16.40 -4.79 0.09
C ARG A 110 16.81 -5.74 1.21
N ASN A 111 16.61 -5.33 2.44
CA ASN A 111 16.92 -6.12 3.63
C ASN A 111 16.08 -5.64 4.83
N GLY A 112 15.95 -6.46 5.86
CA GLY A 112 15.20 -6.14 7.07
C GLY A 112 15.73 -4.92 7.84
N ILE A 113 17.00 -4.54 7.64
CA ILE A 113 17.64 -3.39 8.30
C ILE A 113 16.90 -2.09 7.95
N VAL A 114 16.51 -1.90 6.69
CA VAL A 114 15.76 -0.69 6.28
C VAL A 114 14.42 -0.59 7.03
N MET A 115 13.72 -1.71 7.25
CA MET A 115 12.48 -1.72 8.02
C MET A 115 12.73 -1.30 9.48
N GLU A 116 13.79 -1.80 10.11
CA GLU A 116 14.18 -1.44 11.48
C GLU A 116 14.55 0.05 11.56
N GLU A 117 15.39 0.54 10.65
CA GLU A 117 15.81 1.95 10.60
C GLU A 117 14.61 2.90 10.39
N VAL A 118 13.68 2.54 9.50
CA VAL A 118 12.48 3.35 9.26
C VAL A 118 11.57 3.35 10.49
N TYR A 119 11.38 2.19 11.13
CA TYR A 119 10.57 2.11 12.35
C TYR A 119 11.13 2.96 13.50
N GLU A 120 12.47 3.04 13.65
CA GLU A 120 13.12 3.87 14.67
C GLU A 120 12.86 5.37 14.49
N VAL A 121 12.60 5.84 13.27
CA VAL A 121 12.43 7.28 12.99
C VAL A 121 10.96 7.71 12.87
N THR A 122 10.02 6.79 12.61
CA THR A 122 8.61 7.17 12.45
C THR A 122 7.65 5.99 12.59
N GLU A 123 6.48 6.24 13.21
CA GLU A 123 5.35 5.31 13.24
C GLU A 123 4.39 5.48 12.05
N ASN A 124 4.64 6.46 11.17
CA ASN A 124 3.78 6.73 10.01
C ASN A 124 4.20 5.97 8.74
N CYS A 125 5.06 4.96 8.89
CA CYS A 125 5.36 4.00 7.84
C CYS A 125 4.66 2.68 8.11
N ILE A 126 3.98 2.13 7.10
CA ILE A 126 3.22 0.89 7.20
C ILE A 126 3.77 -0.12 6.19
N PRO A 127 4.24 -1.29 6.63
CA PRO A 127 4.63 -2.38 5.74
C PRO A 127 3.43 -2.91 4.95
N VAL A 128 3.65 -3.24 3.67
CA VAL A 128 2.64 -3.86 2.80
C VAL A 128 3.14 -5.22 2.34
N LEU A 129 2.49 -6.28 2.80
CA LEU A 129 2.73 -7.65 2.37
C LEU A 129 1.94 -7.93 1.09
N PHE A 130 2.60 -8.05 -0.05
CA PHE A 130 1.96 -8.53 -1.28
C PHE A 130 1.82 -10.04 -1.19
N VAL A 131 0.58 -10.52 -1.24
CA VAL A 131 0.24 -11.93 -1.13
C VAL A 131 -0.30 -12.43 -2.47
N SER A 132 0.29 -13.50 -2.98
CA SER A 132 -0.20 -14.22 -4.14
C SER A 132 -0.25 -15.71 -3.83
N LYS A 133 -1.37 -16.36 -4.13
CA LYS A 133 -1.60 -17.79 -3.85
C LYS A 133 -1.33 -18.19 -2.40
N GLY A 134 -1.69 -17.30 -1.47
CA GLY A 134 -1.55 -17.52 -0.03
C GLY A 134 -0.12 -17.40 0.53
N VAL A 135 0.83 -16.89 -0.25
CA VAL A 135 2.21 -16.66 0.19
C VAL A 135 2.64 -15.22 -0.02
N VAL A 136 3.50 -14.73 0.88
CA VAL A 136 4.08 -13.38 0.78
C VAL A 136 5.19 -13.38 -0.27
N LEU A 137 5.16 -12.38 -1.13
CA LEU A 137 6.15 -12.19 -2.17
C LEU A 137 7.43 -11.55 -1.63
N HIS A 138 8.56 -12.09 -2.03
CA HIS A 138 9.90 -11.57 -1.75
C HIS A 138 10.67 -11.33 -3.05
N ARG A 139 11.55 -10.35 -3.05
CA ARG A 139 12.32 -10.00 -4.24
C ARG A 139 13.40 -11.04 -4.59
N ASN A 140 14.02 -11.65 -3.59
CA ASN A 140 15.23 -12.48 -3.76
C ASN A 140 15.15 -13.86 -3.12
N GLU A 141 14.10 -14.20 -2.41
CA GLU A 141 14.01 -15.43 -1.62
C GLU A 141 12.64 -16.08 -1.83
N GLY A 142 12.58 -17.36 -1.68
CA GLY A 142 11.35 -18.13 -1.87
C GLY A 142 10.18 -17.60 -1.05
N ALA A 143 8.99 -18.06 -1.39
CA ALA A 143 7.75 -17.66 -0.75
C ALA A 143 7.76 -17.87 0.78
N THR A 144 7.37 -16.88 1.54
CA THR A 144 7.20 -16.95 3.00
C THR A 144 5.73 -17.00 3.35
N GLY A 145 5.38 -17.76 4.39
CA GLY A 145 4.01 -17.77 4.90
C GLY A 145 3.63 -16.40 5.50
N ILE A 146 2.37 -16.00 5.34
CA ILE A 146 1.87 -14.71 5.83
C ILE A 146 2.14 -14.56 7.34
N GLY A 147 1.85 -15.61 8.14
CA GLY A 147 2.08 -15.60 9.59
C GLY A 147 3.54 -15.37 9.99
N THR A 148 4.50 -15.91 9.21
CA THR A 148 5.93 -15.69 9.47
C THR A 148 6.33 -14.24 9.19
N ALA A 149 5.87 -13.67 8.06
CA ALA A 149 6.14 -12.28 7.73
C ALA A 149 5.51 -11.30 8.74
N LEU A 150 4.28 -11.57 9.17
CA LEU A 150 3.62 -10.79 10.23
C LEU A 150 4.43 -10.82 11.53
N SER A 151 4.83 -12.00 12.00
CA SER A 151 5.62 -12.14 13.22
C SER A 151 6.97 -11.43 13.16
N GLU A 152 7.60 -11.39 11.99
CA GLU A 152 8.85 -10.63 11.77
C GLU A 152 8.62 -9.13 11.92
N LEU A 153 7.60 -8.58 11.25
CA LEU A 153 7.27 -7.17 11.32
C LEU A 153 6.82 -6.73 12.71
N GLU A 154 6.01 -7.55 13.39
CA GLU A 154 5.60 -7.32 14.78
C GLU A 154 6.80 -7.34 15.75
N ARG A 155 7.80 -8.21 15.51
CA ARG A 155 9.05 -8.23 16.29
C ARG A 155 9.86 -6.94 16.13
N ILE A 156 9.83 -6.31 14.96
CA ILE A 156 10.42 -4.98 14.74
C ILE A 156 9.62 -3.91 15.52
N GLY A 157 8.31 -4.08 15.67
CA GLY A 157 7.42 -3.19 16.40
C GLY A 157 6.24 -2.66 15.60
N PHE A 158 6.15 -2.99 14.31
CA PHE A 158 5.01 -2.56 13.50
C PHE A 158 3.72 -3.16 14.03
N ARG A 159 2.72 -2.30 14.26
CA ARG A 159 1.37 -2.70 14.67
C ARG A 159 0.41 -2.71 13.48
N GLU A 160 0.39 -1.62 12.71
CA GLU A 160 -0.37 -1.57 11.47
C GLU A 160 0.45 -2.24 10.36
N ILE A 161 -0.11 -3.27 9.75
CA ILE A 161 0.48 -4.00 8.61
C ILE A 161 -0.61 -4.18 7.57
N ILE A 162 -0.31 -3.86 6.32
CA ILE A 162 -1.25 -4.08 5.21
C ILE A 162 -0.97 -5.44 4.59
N VAL A 163 -2.00 -6.25 4.43
CA VAL A 163 -1.96 -7.48 3.62
C VAL A 163 -2.71 -7.22 2.33
N PHE A 164 -1.99 -7.17 1.22
CA PHE A 164 -2.54 -6.96 -0.11
C PHE A 164 -2.69 -8.31 -0.82
N ASP A 165 -3.93 -8.80 -0.92
CA ASP A 165 -4.28 -10.01 -1.66
C ASP A 165 -4.36 -9.70 -3.16
N THR A 166 -3.24 -9.86 -3.88
CA THR A 166 -3.07 -9.39 -5.25
C THR A 166 -3.88 -10.18 -6.27
N ASP A 167 -4.20 -11.43 -5.98
CA ASP A 167 -4.93 -12.35 -6.87
C ASP A 167 -6.30 -12.80 -6.29
N SER A 168 -6.74 -12.18 -5.19
CA SER A 168 -8.03 -12.45 -4.54
C SER A 168 -8.21 -13.93 -4.14
N THR A 169 -7.15 -14.54 -3.64
CA THR A 169 -7.15 -15.96 -3.23
C THR A 169 -7.46 -16.20 -1.77
N LEU A 170 -7.35 -15.17 -0.92
CA LEU A 170 -7.68 -15.27 0.50
C LEU A 170 -9.19 -15.29 0.70
N ARG A 171 -9.67 -16.29 1.43
CA ARG A 171 -11.09 -16.47 1.78
C ARG A 171 -11.41 -15.81 3.11
N SER A 172 -12.70 -15.67 3.43
CA SER A 172 -13.15 -15.08 4.69
C SER A 172 -12.56 -15.75 5.92
N ASP A 173 -12.40 -17.09 5.90
CA ASP A 173 -11.78 -17.83 7.00
C ASP A 173 -10.28 -17.50 7.17
N ASP A 174 -9.57 -17.28 6.05
CA ASP A 174 -8.17 -16.88 6.07
C ASP A 174 -8.04 -15.47 6.67
N TRP A 175 -8.88 -14.53 6.25
CA TRP A 175 -8.93 -13.17 6.78
C TRP A 175 -9.31 -13.15 8.28
N ALA A 176 -10.29 -13.96 8.70
CA ALA A 176 -10.68 -14.08 10.11
C ALA A 176 -9.51 -14.57 10.96
N SER A 177 -8.78 -15.60 10.48
CA SER A 177 -7.60 -16.13 11.17
C SER A 177 -6.45 -15.11 11.26
N LEU A 178 -6.26 -14.27 10.21
CA LEU A 178 -5.27 -13.21 10.22
C LEU A 178 -5.65 -12.10 11.20
N HIS A 179 -6.92 -11.69 11.23
CA HIS A 179 -7.43 -10.67 12.15
C HIS A 179 -7.32 -11.11 13.62
N GLU A 180 -7.59 -12.40 13.92
CA GLU A 180 -7.44 -12.95 15.27
C GLU A 180 -5.99 -12.85 15.77
N LYS A 181 -5.03 -13.06 14.90
CA LYS A 181 -3.59 -12.99 15.22
C LYS A 181 -3.04 -11.58 15.27
N SER A 182 -3.48 -10.72 14.37
CA SER A 182 -3.03 -9.33 14.21
C SER A 182 -4.25 -8.42 14.09
N PRO A 183 -4.83 -7.95 15.21
CA PRO A 183 -6.09 -7.17 15.20
C PRO A 183 -6.00 -5.82 14.47
N ASP A 184 -4.81 -5.22 14.39
CA ASP A 184 -4.55 -3.95 13.72
C ASP A 184 -4.14 -4.13 12.23
N LEU A 185 -4.25 -5.35 11.71
CA LEU A 185 -4.02 -5.66 10.29
C LEU A 185 -5.03 -4.93 9.41
N ILE A 186 -4.57 -4.41 8.28
CA ILE A 186 -5.37 -3.71 7.29
C ILE A 186 -5.44 -4.56 6.02
N PRO A 187 -6.60 -5.13 5.67
CA PRO A 187 -6.76 -5.83 4.41
C PRO A 187 -6.75 -4.84 3.23
N PHE A 188 -6.06 -5.21 2.16
CA PHE A 188 -6.16 -4.55 0.88
C PHE A 188 -6.70 -5.56 -0.15
N VAL A 189 -7.90 -5.30 -0.63
CA VAL A 189 -8.65 -6.20 -1.53
C VAL A 189 -8.91 -5.53 -2.87
N ARG A 190 -9.04 -6.34 -3.93
CA ARG A 190 -9.26 -5.83 -5.30
C ARG A 190 -10.66 -5.28 -5.53
N SER A 191 -11.62 -5.66 -4.70
CA SER A 191 -13.00 -5.17 -4.80
C SER A 191 -13.62 -5.04 -3.42
N LYS A 192 -14.44 -4.01 -3.24
CA LYS A 192 -15.17 -3.76 -2.01
C LYS A 192 -16.18 -4.89 -1.74
N GLY A 193 -16.23 -5.38 -0.52
CA GLY A 193 -17.37 -6.14 0.01
C GLY A 193 -17.33 -7.65 -0.11
N ALA A 194 -16.25 -8.29 -0.55
CA ALA A 194 -16.37 -9.72 -0.83
C ALA A 194 -15.95 -10.66 0.32
N THR A 195 -14.75 -10.51 0.85
CA THR A 195 -14.18 -11.54 1.74
C THR A 195 -13.87 -11.07 3.15
N VAL A 196 -13.88 -9.76 3.36
CA VAL A 196 -13.50 -9.11 4.62
C VAL A 196 -14.67 -8.57 5.42
N ASP A 197 -15.88 -8.54 4.82
CA ASP A 197 -17.08 -8.02 5.47
C ASP A 197 -17.48 -8.85 6.70
N GLY A 198 -17.81 -8.16 7.78
CA GLY A 198 -18.27 -8.79 9.03
C GLY A 198 -17.16 -9.38 9.92
N ILE A 199 -15.89 -9.35 9.50
CA ILE A 199 -14.77 -9.89 10.29
C ILE A 199 -14.36 -8.94 11.43
N GLY A 200 -14.59 -7.62 11.28
CA GLY A 200 -14.33 -6.64 12.34
C GLY A 200 -13.09 -5.79 12.15
N PHE A 201 -12.49 -5.80 10.95
CA PHE A 201 -11.40 -4.88 10.62
C PHE A 201 -11.79 -3.42 10.83
N GLN A 202 -10.86 -2.61 11.35
CA GLN A 202 -11.10 -1.18 11.57
C GLN A 202 -10.93 -0.35 10.29
N LYS A 203 -10.07 -0.82 9.38
CA LYS A 203 -9.73 -0.19 8.09
C LYS A 203 -9.70 -1.24 7.00
N VAL A 204 -10.14 -0.88 5.82
CA VAL A 204 -10.08 -1.74 4.61
C VAL A 204 -9.68 -0.87 3.42
N ILE A 205 -8.68 -1.31 2.66
CA ILE A 205 -8.26 -0.68 1.41
C ILE A 205 -8.86 -1.46 0.25
N PHE A 206 -9.33 -0.76 -0.79
CA PHE A 206 -9.89 -1.39 -1.98
C PHE A 206 -9.54 -0.58 -3.25
N ASP A 207 -9.45 -1.26 -4.39
CA ASP A 207 -9.25 -0.60 -5.69
C ASP A 207 -10.46 0.25 -6.06
N LEU A 208 -10.19 1.45 -6.61
CA LEU A 208 -11.18 2.35 -7.19
C LEU A 208 -11.44 2.00 -8.64
#